data_369fcd779ccd7e88f5bdb1072a025add
#
_entry.id   369fcd779ccd7e88f5bdb1072a025add
#
_cell.length_a   1.000
_cell.length_b   1.000
_cell.length_c   1.000
_cell.angle_alpha   90.00
_cell.angle_beta   90.00
_cell.angle_gamma   90.00
#
_symmetry.space_group_name_H-M   'P 1'
#
loop_
_entity.id
_entity.type
_entity.pdbx_description
1 polymer ?
#
loop_
_entity_poly.entity_id
_entity_poly.type
_entity_poly.pdbx_seq_one_letter_code
_entity_poly.pdbx_strand_id
1 'polypeptide(L)'
;MTVYFIGAGPGDPELITLKAQRLIQQCPVILYAGSLVPRAIFAEVEHTAKQLIDTASLDLPTIIAHIKTANDHGRDVARVHSGDPSLYGAIGEQIRQLHALGIDYQIIPGVTAAAASAALLGKELTLSGVSQTVIFTRYEGKTPFPERERLPALAASGATLAIHLGVTRIHRIVDELIPHYGDDCPVAVCYRTSWPDQDVVTGTLDDIVAKVRAKKFTRTALILVGHVLGEGPFLDSYLYNEDQAHVYRPKVKSSKTRSADSPLAHPSQKQTTSH
;
A
#
# COMPACT_ATOMS: atom_id res chain seq x y z
N MET A 1 29.69 -10.60 7.20
CA MET A 1 28.92 -9.84 6.21
C MET A 1 27.44 -9.77 6.60
N THR A 2 26.72 -8.84 6.03
CA THR A 2 25.29 -8.66 6.31
C THR A 2 24.49 -8.67 5.00
N VAL A 3 23.32 -9.33 5.02
CA VAL A 3 22.32 -9.24 3.94
C VAL A 3 21.29 -8.18 4.31
N TYR A 4 21.15 -7.17 3.47
CA TYR A 4 20.14 -6.12 3.64
C TYR A 4 18.96 -6.41 2.73
N PHE A 5 17.81 -6.81 3.30
CA PHE A 5 16.54 -6.87 2.57
C PHE A 5 15.98 -5.46 2.41
N ILE A 6 16.04 -4.92 1.22
CA ILE A 6 15.81 -3.50 0.96
C ILE A 6 14.52 -3.30 0.17
N GLY A 7 13.63 -2.45 0.67
CA GLY A 7 12.47 -1.96 -0.08
C GLY A 7 12.89 -0.89 -1.08
N ALA A 8 12.67 -1.16 -2.37
CA ALA A 8 12.95 -0.21 -3.45
C ALA A 8 11.84 0.82 -3.68
N GLY A 9 10.76 0.76 -2.90
CA GLY A 9 9.58 1.57 -3.17
C GLY A 9 8.73 1.03 -4.34
N PRO A 10 7.71 1.79 -4.75
CA PRO A 10 6.71 1.33 -5.72
C PRO A 10 7.21 1.34 -7.18
N GLY A 11 8.25 2.12 -7.50
CA GLY A 11 8.80 2.18 -8.86
C GLY A 11 9.64 3.42 -9.13
N ASP A 12 9.21 4.60 -8.70
CA ASP A 12 9.97 5.83 -8.81
C ASP A 12 11.23 5.78 -7.94
N PRO A 13 12.43 6.01 -8.50
CA PRO A 13 13.68 6.07 -7.73
C PRO A 13 13.68 7.11 -6.61
N GLU A 14 12.92 8.20 -6.73
CA GLU A 14 12.82 9.22 -5.68
C GLU A 14 11.99 8.77 -4.46
N LEU A 15 11.21 7.68 -4.60
CA LEU A 15 10.44 7.09 -3.51
C LEU A 15 11.21 6.01 -2.74
N ILE A 16 12.50 5.85 -2.99
CA ILE A 16 13.38 5.00 -2.17
C ILE A 16 13.75 5.73 -0.87
N THR A 17 13.94 4.99 0.22
CA THR A 17 14.44 5.61 1.44
C THR A 17 15.93 5.94 1.31
N LEU A 18 16.39 7.04 1.92
CA LEU A 18 17.82 7.42 1.94
C LEU A 18 18.72 6.29 2.47
N LYS A 19 18.24 5.52 3.46
CA LYS A 19 18.98 4.36 3.98
C LYS A 19 19.10 3.25 2.94
N ALA A 20 18.03 2.97 2.21
CA ALA A 20 18.02 1.98 1.15
C ALA A 20 18.98 2.35 0.02
N GLN A 21 18.91 3.58 -0.47
CA GLN A 21 19.80 4.10 -1.51
C GLN A 21 21.27 3.98 -1.10
N ARG A 22 21.62 4.46 0.10
CA ARG A 22 22.99 4.37 0.62
C ARG A 22 23.50 2.93 0.69
N LEU A 23 22.68 1.98 1.15
CA LEU A 23 23.07 0.56 1.23
C LEU A 23 23.27 -0.06 -0.16
N ILE A 24 22.41 0.26 -1.14
CA ILE A 24 22.61 -0.14 -2.54
C ILE A 24 23.94 0.39 -3.08
N GLN A 25 24.29 1.64 -2.75
CA GLN A 25 25.57 2.22 -3.15
C GLN A 25 26.77 1.59 -2.43
N GLN A 26 26.63 1.10 -1.21
CA GLN A 26 27.71 0.52 -0.41
C GLN A 26 27.94 -0.96 -0.67
N CYS A 27 26.88 -1.75 -0.84
CA CYS A 27 27.00 -3.19 -1.02
C CYS A 27 27.69 -3.55 -2.36
N PRO A 28 28.70 -4.41 -2.34
CA PRO A 28 29.37 -4.86 -3.57
C PRO A 28 28.57 -5.87 -4.38
N VAL A 29 27.56 -6.52 -3.78
CA VAL A 29 26.68 -7.49 -4.43
C VAL A 29 25.23 -7.03 -4.28
N ILE A 30 24.53 -6.92 -5.39
CA ILE A 30 23.12 -6.51 -5.45
C ILE A 30 22.31 -7.62 -6.13
N LEU A 31 21.33 -8.18 -5.40
CA LEU A 31 20.36 -9.14 -5.91
C LEU A 31 18.99 -8.46 -5.97
N TYR A 32 18.34 -8.40 -7.12
CA TYR A 32 17.07 -7.67 -7.25
C TYR A 32 16.01 -8.44 -8.06
N ALA A 33 14.75 -8.21 -7.77
CA ALA A 33 13.63 -8.83 -8.48
C ALA A 33 13.30 -8.01 -9.74
N GLY A 34 14.02 -8.23 -10.85
CA GLY A 34 13.99 -7.39 -12.05
C GLY A 34 12.64 -7.28 -12.74
N SER A 35 11.73 -8.23 -12.49
CA SER A 35 10.35 -8.15 -13.00
C SER A 35 9.50 -7.08 -12.28
N LEU A 36 9.93 -6.60 -11.10
CA LEU A 36 9.15 -5.72 -10.22
C LEU A 36 9.95 -4.49 -9.73
N VAL A 37 11.27 -4.50 -9.89
CA VAL A 37 12.16 -3.39 -9.50
C VAL A 37 12.75 -2.78 -10.76
N PRO A 38 12.46 -1.51 -11.08
CA PRO A 38 12.98 -0.88 -12.29
C PRO A 38 14.50 -0.66 -12.20
N ARG A 39 15.19 -0.79 -13.33
CA ARG A 39 16.64 -0.58 -13.39
C ARG A 39 17.07 0.83 -12.99
N ALA A 40 16.21 1.81 -13.17
CA ALA A 40 16.45 3.19 -12.76
C ALA A 40 16.86 3.33 -11.27
N ILE A 41 16.41 2.41 -10.40
CA ILE A 41 16.84 2.33 -8.99
C ILE A 41 18.36 2.15 -8.85
N PHE A 42 19.02 1.59 -9.84
CA PHE A 42 20.45 1.26 -9.83
C PHE A 42 21.30 2.20 -10.70
N ALA A 43 20.72 3.29 -11.24
CA ALA A 43 21.40 4.18 -12.20
C ALA A 43 22.78 4.66 -11.71
N GLU A 44 22.91 4.98 -10.42
CA GLU A 44 24.18 5.46 -9.83
C GLU A 44 25.24 4.37 -9.65
N VAL A 45 24.85 3.09 -9.65
CA VAL A 45 25.76 1.97 -9.39
C VAL A 45 25.93 1.03 -10.61
N GLU A 46 25.16 1.22 -11.66
CA GLU A 46 25.14 0.33 -12.83
C GLU A 46 26.52 0.25 -13.53
N HIS A 47 27.26 1.34 -13.53
CA HIS A 47 28.59 1.43 -14.16
C HIS A 47 29.74 1.20 -13.19
N THR A 48 29.48 0.78 -11.96
CA THR A 48 30.50 0.45 -10.95
C THR A 48 30.91 -1.02 -11.09
N ALA A 49 32.04 -1.40 -10.45
CA ALA A 49 32.53 -2.80 -10.42
C ALA A 49 31.67 -3.73 -9.54
N LYS A 50 30.40 -3.37 -9.27
CA LYS A 50 29.48 -4.18 -8.46
C LYS A 50 28.85 -5.32 -9.26
N GLN A 51 28.52 -6.39 -8.55
CA GLN A 51 27.73 -7.48 -9.10
C GLN A 51 26.24 -7.12 -8.99
N LEU A 52 25.60 -6.88 -10.12
CA LEU A 52 24.16 -6.60 -10.22
C LEU A 52 23.46 -7.82 -10.84
N ILE A 53 22.73 -8.59 -10.02
CA ILE A 53 22.17 -9.90 -10.39
C ILE A 53 20.64 -9.82 -10.36
N ASP A 54 20.03 -10.00 -11.54
CA ASP A 54 18.57 -10.14 -11.65
C ASP A 54 18.13 -11.55 -11.20
N THR A 55 17.26 -11.60 -10.21
CA THR A 55 16.75 -12.86 -9.65
C THR A 55 15.38 -13.27 -10.19
N ALA A 56 14.83 -12.58 -11.19
CA ALA A 56 13.49 -12.86 -11.72
C ALA A 56 13.33 -14.28 -12.27
N SER A 57 14.41 -14.90 -12.75
CA SER A 57 14.44 -16.28 -13.27
C SER A 57 15.07 -17.29 -12.32
N LEU A 58 15.51 -16.85 -11.13
CA LEU A 58 16.23 -17.70 -10.18
C LEU A 58 15.30 -18.33 -9.15
N ASP A 59 15.59 -19.55 -8.77
CA ASP A 59 14.97 -20.23 -7.63
C ASP A 59 15.66 -19.88 -6.30
N LEU A 60 15.03 -20.23 -5.18
CA LEU A 60 15.55 -19.94 -3.85
C LEU A 60 16.95 -20.53 -3.60
N PRO A 61 17.24 -21.81 -3.93
CA PRO A 61 18.59 -22.37 -3.78
C PRO A 61 19.67 -21.57 -4.50
N THR A 62 19.40 -21.11 -5.72
CA THR A 62 20.34 -20.32 -6.51
C THR A 62 20.56 -18.94 -5.89
N ILE A 63 19.50 -18.27 -5.41
CA ILE A 63 19.61 -17.00 -4.69
C ILE A 63 20.48 -17.14 -3.45
N ILE A 64 20.25 -18.20 -2.65
CA ILE A 64 21.04 -18.47 -1.45
C ILE A 64 22.49 -18.82 -1.80
N ALA A 65 22.76 -19.52 -2.90
CA ALA A 65 24.12 -19.77 -3.37
C ALA A 65 24.89 -18.48 -3.68
N HIS A 66 24.27 -17.50 -4.32
CA HIS A 66 24.88 -16.18 -4.55
C HIS A 66 25.19 -15.46 -3.21
N ILE A 67 24.27 -15.51 -2.25
CA ILE A 67 24.48 -14.91 -0.93
C ILE A 67 25.64 -15.62 -0.19
N LYS A 68 25.66 -16.96 -0.23
CA LYS A 68 26.74 -17.75 0.38
C LYS A 68 28.09 -17.40 -0.25
N THR A 69 28.17 -17.33 -1.58
CA THR A 69 29.41 -16.93 -2.27
C THR A 69 29.88 -15.52 -1.84
N ALA A 70 28.95 -14.58 -1.68
CA ALA A 70 29.28 -13.24 -1.16
C ALA A 70 29.80 -13.32 0.28
N ASN A 71 29.17 -14.15 1.14
CA ASN A 71 29.57 -14.36 2.53
C ASN A 71 30.98 -14.94 2.63
N ASP A 72 31.33 -15.95 1.81
CA ASP A 72 32.64 -16.59 1.78
C ASP A 72 33.76 -15.58 1.43
N HIS A 73 33.42 -14.46 0.80
CA HIS A 73 34.33 -13.35 0.48
C HIS A 73 34.17 -12.13 1.39
N GLY A 74 33.37 -12.22 2.47
CA GLY A 74 33.14 -11.12 3.41
C GLY A 74 32.40 -9.91 2.81
N ARG A 75 31.62 -10.12 1.74
CA ARG A 75 30.95 -9.05 0.98
C ARG A 75 29.48 -8.90 1.39
N ASP A 76 29.09 -7.69 1.78
CA ASP A 76 27.71 -7.36 2.06
C ASP A 76 26.83 -7.46 0.81
N VAL A 77 25.55 -7.84 1.01
CA VAL A 77 24.58 -8.05 -0.05
C VAL A 77 23.37 -7.14 0.13
N ALA A 78 23.02 -6.37 -0.89
CA ALA A 78 21.74 -5.70 -1.02
C ALA A 78 20.75 -6.62 -1.74
N ARG A 79 19.78 -7.17 -1.01
CA ARG A 79 18.67 -7.96 -1.56
C ARG A 79 17.46 -7.04 -1.75
N VAL A 80 17.26 -6.55 -2.96
CA VAL A 80 16.30 -5.48 -3.29
C VAL A 80 14.97 -6.04 -3.74
N HIS A 81 13.90 -5.63 -3.07
CA HIS A 81 12.50 -6.02 -3.30
C HIS A 81 11.67 -4.81 -3.73
N SER A 82 10.63 -5.04 -4.51
CA SER A 82 9.61 -4.01 -4.84
C SER A 82 8.81 -3.63 -3.59
N GLY A 83 8.42 -2.37 -3.48
CA GLY A 83 7.64 -1.88 -2.35
C GLY A 83 8.40 -1.99 -1.04
N ASP A 84 7.80 -2.73 -0.11
CA ASP A 84 8.36 -3.07 1.21
C ASP A 84 8.60 -4.59 1.30
N PRO A 85 9.77 -5.06 1.76
CA PRO A 85 10.07 -6.49 1.86
C PRO A 85 9.13 -7.28 2.77
N SER A 86 8.51 -6.64 3.76
CA SER A 86 7.60 -7.28 4.71
C SER A 86 6.22 -7.59 4.12
N LEU A 87 5.87 -6.99 2.96
CA LEU A 87 4.59 -7.22 2.28
C LEU A 87 4.79 -8.05 1.01
N TYR A 88 4.48 -9.34 1.08
CA TYR A 88 4.57 -10.31 -0.04
C TYR A 88 5.97 -10.42 -0.67
N GLY A 89 7.02 -10.02 0.05
CA GLY A 89 8.41 -10.08 -0.40
C GLY A 89 9.05 -11.47 -0.38
N ALA A 90 8.36 -12.51 0.14
CA ALA A 90 8.87 -13.87 0.30
C ALA A 90 10.25 -13.92 1.01
N ILE A 91 10.45 -13.03 2.00
CA ILE A 91 11.72 -12.95 2.73
C ILE A 91 11.82 -13.99 3.85
N GLY A 92 10.70 -14.49 4.38
CA GLY A 92 10.69 -15.43 5.51
C GLY A 92 11.47 -16.71 5.23
N GLU A 93 11.33 -17.27 4.04
CA GLU A 93 12.07 -18.47 3.63
C GLU A 93 13.56 -18.18 3.39
N GLN A 94 13.91 -17.01 2.88
CA GLN A 94 15.30 -16.57 2.73
C GLN A 94 15.94 -16.38 4.11
N ILE A 95 15.29 -15.66 5.02
CA ILE A 95 15.76 -15.46 6.41
C ILE A 95 16.00 -16.79 7.13
N ARG A 96 15.09 -17.77 6.99
CA ARG A 96 15.28 -19.10 7.57
C ARG A 96 16.56 -19.78 7.06
N GLN A 97 16.90 -19.62 5.78
CA GLN A 97 18.15 -20.15 5.22
C GLN A 97 19.37 -19.39 5.74
N LEU A 98 19.30 -18.05 5.87
CA LEU A 98 20.39 -17.25 6.43
C LEU A 98 20.66 -17.64 7.90
N HIS A 99 19.64 -17.86 8.71
CA HIS A 99 19.78 -18.36 10.07
C HIS A 99 20.52 -19.70 10.11
N ALA A 100 20.15 -20.64 9.23
CA ALA A 100 20.82 -21.94 9.17
C ALA A 100 22.30 -21.84 8.75
N LEU A 101 22.67 -20.79 8.04
CA LEU A 101 24.04 -20.51 7.59
C LEU A 101 24.82 -19.60 8.53
N GLY A 102 24.22 -19.09 9.61
CA GLY A 102 24.84 -18.13 10.52
C GLY A 102 25.14 -16.78 9.87
N ILE A 103 24.35 -16.37 8.87
CA ILE A 103 24.52 -15.12 8.14
C ILE A 103 23.61 -14.05 8.73
N ASP A 104 24.16 -12.90 9.10
CA ASP A 104 23.42 -11.75 9.61
C ASP A 104 22.59 -11.07 8.53
N TYR A 105 21.45 -10.49 8.93
CA TYR A 105 20.60 -9.72 8.03
C TYR A 105 19.94 -8.53 8.72
N GLN A 106 19.50 -7.56 7.91
CA GLN A 106 18.65 -6.44 8.31
C GLN A 106 17.55 -6.23 7.27
N ILE A 107 16.36 -5.81 7.75
CA ILE A 107 15.24 -5.42 6.86
C ILE A 107 15.17 -3.90 6.84
N ILE A 108 15.15 -3.33 5.65
CA ILE A 108 15.06 -1.88 5.40
C ILE A 108 13.71 -1.62 4.74
N PRO A 109 12.80 -0.90 5.40
CA PRO A 109 11.46 -0.67 4.86
C PRO A 109 11.47 0.15 3.58
N GLY A 110 10.38 0.05 2.83
CA GLY A 110 10.14 0.84 1.63
C GLY A 110 8.71 1.35 1.54
N VAL A 111 8.43 2.25 0.61
CA VAL A 111 7.08 2.74 0.35
C VAL A 111 6.27 1.65 -0.37
N THR A 112 5.15 1.25 0.23
CA THR A 112 4.29 0.20 -0.34
C THR A 112 3.49 0.70 -1.53
N ALA A 113 3.08 -0.20 -2.42
CA ALA A 113 2.17 0.12 -3.52
C ALA A 113 0.85 0.73 -3.04
N ALA A 114 0.36 0.35 -1.85
CA ALA A 114 -0.89 0.89 -1.31
C ALA A 114 -0.76 2.37 -0.92
N ALA A 115 0.33 2.75 -0.23
CA ALA A 115 0.57 4.15 0.11
C ALA A 115 0.80 5.01 -1.15
N ALA A 116 1.55 4.49 -2.12
CA ALA A 116 1.76 5.19 -3.39
C ALA A 116 0.47 5.32 -4.20
N SER A 117 -0.40 4.30 -4.22
CA SER A 117 -1.69 4.36 -4.91
C SER A 117 -2.66 5.32 -4.23
N ALA A 118 -2.68 5.37 -2.89
CA ALA A 118 -3.47 6.34 -2.15
C ALA A 118 -3.04 7.78 -2.48
N ALA A 119 -1.72 8.04 -2.51
CA ALA A 119 -1.17 9.34 -2.90
C ALA A 119 -1.53 9.71 -4.36
N LEU A 120 -1.42 8.76 -5.29
CA LEU A 120 -1.80 8.95 -6.69
C LEU A 120 -3.29 9.32 -6.85
N LEU A 121 -4.15 8.72 -6.03
CA LEU A 121 -5.59 8.97 -6.03
C LEU A 121 -5.99 10.22 -5.22
N GLY A 122 -5.07 10.82 -4.47
CA GLY A 122 -5.38 11.91 -3.55
C GLY A 122 -6.34 11.49 -2.42
N LYS A 123 -6.27 10.24 -1.96
CA LYS A 123 -7.20 9.70 -0.96
C LYS A 123 -6.49 9.31 0.35
N GLU A 124 -7.16 9.57 1.47
CA GLU A 124 -6.82 9.01 2.76
C GLU A 124 -7.54 7.66 2.93
N LEU A 125 -6.78 6.60 3.19
CA LEU A 125 -7.35 5.24 3.31
C LEU A 125 -8.06 5.00 4.65
N THR A 126 -7.89 5.90 5.63
CA THR A 126 -8.43 5.80 7.01
C THR A 126 -9.33 6.98 7.35
N LEU A 127 -10.21 7.34 6.40
CA LEU A 127 -11.06 8.53 6.48
C LEU A 127 -12.07 8.44 7.64
N SER A 128 -12.12 9.47 8.47
CA SER A 128 -12.93 9.52 9.68
C SER A 128 -14.43 9.34 9.39
N GLY A 129 -15.08 8.46 10.14
CA GLY A 129 -16.51 8.16 9.98
C GLY A 129 -16.85 7.28 8.76
N VAL A 130 -15.88 6.95 7.90
CA VAL A 130 -16.07 6.10 6.72
C VAL A 130 -15.37 4.76 6.91
N SER A 131 -14.05 4.74 7.09
CA SER A 131 -13.28 3.55 7.41
C SER A 131 -12.03 3.93 8.20
N GLN A 132 -11.76 3.25 9.32
CA GLN A 132 -10.57 3.46 10.15
C GLN A 132 -9.58 2.29 10.05
N THR A 133 -9.86 1.33 9.18
CA THR A 133 -9.07 0.11 9.03
C THR A 133 -8.71 -0.10 7.58
N VAL A 134 -7.44 -0.44 7.35
CA VAL A 134 -6.95 -0.87 6.03
C VAL A 134 -6.46 -2.30 6.13
N ILE A 135 -7.00 -3.18 5.32
CA ILE A 135 -6.60 -4.57 5.23
C ILE A 135 -5.72 -4.77 4.00
N PHE A 136 -4.44 -5.08 4.22
CA PHE A 136 -3.54 -5.56 3.18
C PHE A 136 -3.78 -7.05 3.02
N THR A 137 -4.26 -7.44 1.85
CA THR A 137 -4.46 -8.85 1.53
C THR A 137 -3.99 -9.15 0.10
N ARG A 138 -3.97 -10.41 -0.25
CA ARG A 138 -3.80 -10.86 -1.62
C ARG A 138 -4.98 -11.73 -2.02
N TYR A 139 -5.26 -11.83 -3.30
CA TYR A 139 -6.22 -12.83 -3.75
C TYR A 139 -5.56 -14.21 -3.74
N GLU A 140 -6.34 -15.25 -3.44
CA GLU A 140 -5.83 -16.61 -3.34
C GLU A 140 -5.21 -17.11 -4.66
N GLY A 141 -4.18 -17.91 -4.57
CA GLY A 141 -3.43 -18.44 -5.68
C GLY A 141 -2.90 -19.85 -5.39
N LYS A 142 -1.71 -20.17 -5.94
CA LYS A 142 -1.06 -21.48 -5.70
C LYS A 142 -0.53 -21.63 -4.27
N THR A 143 -0.10 -20.52 -3.64
CA THR A 143 0.39 -20.53 -2.25
C THR A 143 -0.79 -20.73 -1.30
N PRO A 144 -0.67 -21.60 -0.27
CA PRO A 144 -1.72 -21.81 0.71
C PRO A 144 -2.26 -20.52 1.31
N PHE A 145 -3.56 -20.50 1.56
CA PHE A 145 -4.27 -19.35 2.09
C PHE A 145 -5.13 -19.76 3.28
N PRO A 146 -5.04 -19.11 4.45
CA PRO A 146 -5.84 -19.46 5.61
C PRO A 146 -7.34 -19.24 5.32
N GLU A 147 -8.19 -20.20 5.66
CA GLU A 147 -9.63 -20.15 5.38
C GLU A 147 -10.29 -18.90 5.96
N ARG A 148 -9.91 -18.53 7.20
CA ARG A 148 -10.45 -17.36 7.89
C ARG A 148 -10.02 -16.00 7.30
N GLU A 149 -9.06 -15.99 6.36
CA GLU A 149 -8.55 -14.80 5.69
C GLU A 149 -9.03 -14.72 4.23
N ARG A 150 -9.96 -15.58 3.83
CA ARG A 150 -10.60 -15.48 2.51
C ARG A 150 -11.32 -14.15 2.35
N LEU A 151 -11.37 -13.67 1.13
CA LEU A 151 -11.86 -12.34 0.82
C LEU A 151 -13.26 -12.04 1.39
N PRO A 152 -14.26 -12.95 1.34
CA PRO A 152 -15.57 -12.68 1.95
C PRO A 152 -15.50 -12.46 3.47
N ALA A 153 -14.62 -13.19 4.18
CA ALA A 153 -14.47 -13.02 5.62
C ALA A 153 -13.84 -11.67 5.99
N LEU A 154 -12.87 -11.21 5.20
CA LEU A 154 -12.25 -9.88 5.37
C LEU A 154 -13.23 -8.76 4.99
N ALA A 155 -14.00 -8.97 3.93
CA ALA A 155 -14.98 -8.02 3.40
C ALA A 155 -16.12 -7.73 4.37
N ALA A 156 -16.48 -8.71 5.22
CA ALA A 156 -17.52 -8.55 6.24
C ALA A 156 -17.24 -7.42 7.25
N SER A 157 -16.00 -6.97 7.36
CA SER A 157 -15.63 -5.83 8.21
C SER A 157 -16.01 -4.47 7.65
N GLY A 158 -16.25 -4.33 6.32
CA GLY A 158 -16.44 -3.06 5.63
C GLY A 158 -15.20 -2.17 5.58
N ALA A 159 -14.02 -2.71 5.93
CA ALA A 159 -12.75 -1.96 5.94
C ALA A 159 -12.28 -1.61 4.53
N THR A 160 -11.38 -0.64 4.41
CA THR A 160 -10.69 -0.38 3.15
C THR A 160 -9.79 -1.58 2.81
N LEU A 161 -9.93 -2.15 1.61
CA LEU A 161 -9.13 -3.27 1.16
C LEU A 161 -8.04 -2.82 0.18
N ALA A 162 -6.81 -3.28 0.39
CA ALA A 162 -5.70 -3.18 -0.53
C ALA A 162 -5.31 -4.60 -1.00
N ILE A 163 -5.84 -5.01 -2.15
CA ILE A 163 -5.76 -6.40 -2.64
C ILE A 163 -4.63 -6.53 -3.65
N HIS A 164 -3.58 -7.25 -3.25
CA HIS A 164 -2.43 -7.57 -4.08
C HIS A 164 -2.66 -8.84 -4.90
N LEU A 165 -1.88 -9.00 -5.98
CA LEU A 165 -1.79 -10.24 -6.78
C LEU A 165 -3.13 -10.76 -7.33
N GLY A 166 -4.15 -9.89 -7.46
CA GLY A 166 -5.52 -10.27 -7.78
C GLY A 166 -6.04 -9.84 -9.16
N VAL A 167 -5.34 -8.96 -9.89
CA VAL A 167 -5.90 -8.28 -11.07
C VAL A 167 -6.41 -9.22 -12.17
N THR A 168 -5.76 -10.37 -12.40
CA THR A 168 -6.20 -11.37 -13.38
C THR A 168 -7.49 -12.08 -12.99
N ARG A 169 -7.88 -11.97 -11.73
CA ARG A 169 -9.10 -12.60 -11.17
C ARG A 169 -10.10 -11.57 -10.68
N ILE A 170 -10.03 -10.35 -11.19
CA ILE A 170 -10.85 -9.23 -10.72
C ILE A 170 -12.36 -9.53 -10.77
N HIS A 171 -12.84 -10.33 -11.73
CA HIS A 171 -14.25 -10.75 -11.78
C HIS A 171 -14.67 -11.54 -10.53
N ARG A 172 -13.82 -12.49 -10.06
CA ARG A 172 -14.12 -13.26 -8.83
C ARG A 172 -14.04 -12.39 -7.59
N ILE A 173 -13.06 -11.48 -7.55
CA ILE A 173 -12.92 -10.52 -6.45
C ILE A 173 -14.19 -9.68 -6.33
N VAL A 174 -14.73 -9.19 -7.44
CA VAL A 174 -15.97 -8.41 -7.48
C VAL A 174 -17.15 -9.26 -7.02
N ASP A 175 -17.31 -10.48 -7.54
CA ASP A 175 -18.38 -11.40 -7.15
C ASP A 175 -18.40 -11.69 -5.63
N GLU A 176 -17.20 -11.78 -5.01
CA GLU A 176 -17.04 -12.01 -3.58
C GLU A 176 -17.24 -10.75 -2.72
N LEU A 177 -17.05 -9.56 -3.30
CA LEU A 177 -17.15 -8.29 -2.56
C LEU A 177 -18.53 -7.64 -2.61
N ILE A 178 -19.26 -7.75 -3.70
CA ILE A 178 -20.60 -7.15 -3.86
C ILE A 178 -21.56 -7.47 -2.70
N PRO A 179 -21.63 -8.70 -2.16
CA PRO A 179 -22.53 -9.00 -1.03
C PRO A 179 -22.23 -8.22 0.25
N HIS A 180 -21.03 -7.65 0.38
CA HIS A 180 -20.57 -6.96 1.59
C HIS A 180 -20.49 -5.44 1.43
N TYR A 181 -20.13 -4.96 0.23
CA TYR A 181 -19.88 -3.54 -0.04
C TYR A 181 -20.98 -2.87 -0.88
N GLY A 182 -21.84 -3.67 -1.57
CA GLY A 182 -22.74 -3.17 -2.61
C GLY A 182 -22.03 -3.04 -3.97
N ASP A 183 -22.82 -3.00 -5.03
CA ASP A 183 -22.36 -2.88 -6.42
C ASP A 183 -21.84 -1.47 -6.76
N ASP A 184 -22.33 -0.46 -6.04
CA ASP A 184 -21.93 0.95 -6.15
C ASP A 184 -20.66 1.30 -5.39
N CYS A 185 -20.06 0.37 -4.62
CA CYS A 185 -18.85 0.64 -3.85
C CYS A 185 -17.68 1.04 -4.75
N PRO A 186 -17.00 2.15 -4.44
CA PRO A 186 -15.86 2.63 -5.21
C PRO A 186 -14.68 1.67 -5.22
N VAL A 187 -14.07 1.52 -6.40
CA VAL A 187 -12.88 0.69 -6.66
C VAL A 187 -11.88 1.47 -7.50
N ALA A 188 -10.60 1.33 -7.17
CA ALA A 188 -9.51 1.80 -8.01
C ALA A 188 -8.53 0.65 -8.28
N VAL A 189 -8.13 0.49 -9.53
CA VAL A 189 -7.07 -0.44 -9.93
C VAL A 189 -5.89 0.36 -10.44
N CYS A 190 -4.82 0.39 -9.64
CA CYS A 190 -3.61 1.16 -9.90
C CYS A 190 -2.54 0.24 -10.49
N TYR A 191 -2.25 0.43 -11.75
CA TYR A 191 -1.24 -0.33 -12.49
C TYR A 191 0.10 0.40 -12.45
N ARG A 192 1.15 -0.32 -12.04
CA ARG A 192 2.54 0.17 -12.01
C ARG A 192 2.66 1.57 -11.43
N THR A 193 2.01 1.82 -10.28
CA THR A 193 2.02 3.12 -9.59
C THR A 193 3.46 3.63 -9.44
N SER A 194 3.67 4.90 -9.78
CA SER A 194 4.93 5.63 -9.82
C SER A 194 5.94 5.20 -10.90
N TRP A 195 5.59 4.26 -11.77
CA TRP A 195 6.39 3.95 -12.96
C TRP A 195 6.08 4.94 -14.09
N PRO A 196 6.98 5.11 -15.10
CA PRO A 196 6.71 6.01 -16.23
C PRO A 196 5.45 5.65 -17.04
N ASP A 197 5.05 4.38 -17.02
CA ASP A 197 3.86 3.86 -17.69
C ASP A 197 2.73 3.51 -16.72
N GLN A 198 2.67 4.22 -15.56
CA GLN A 198 1.57 4.06 -14.62
C GLN A 198 0.22 4.37 -15.28
N ASP A 199 -0.80 3.62 -14.89
CA ASP A 199 -2.18 3.86 -15.32
C ASP A 199 -3.15 3.53 -14.18
N VAL A 200 -4.30 4.19 -14.18
CA VAL A 200 -5.34 4.02 -13.15
C VAL A 200 -6.68 3.82 -13.80
N VAL A 201 -7.43 2.86 -13.29
CA VAL A 201 -8.83 2.65 -13.63
C VAL A 201 -9.66 2.80 -12.37
N THR A 202 -10.61 3.72 -12.38
CA THR A 202 -11.58 3.93 -11.30
C THR A 202 -12.99 3.58 -11.75
N GLY A 203 -13.82 3.13 -10.82
CA GLY A 203 -15.19 2.77 -11.04
C GLY A 203 -15.88 2.30 -9.78
N THR A 204 -16.90 1.50 -9.94
CA THR A 204 -17.61 0.79 -8.89
C THR A 204 -17.43 -0.73 -9.05
N LEU A 205 -17.82 -1.51 -8.06
CA LEU A 205 -17.79 -2.97 -8.18
C LEU A 205 -18.62 -3.47 -9.39
N ASP A 206 -19.67 -2.77 -9.79
CA ASP A 206 -20.49 -3.12 -10.97
C ASP A 206 -19.70 -3.01 -12.29
N ASP A 207 -18.90 -1.96 -12.48
CA ASP A 207 -18.31 -1.64 -13.79
C ASP A 207 -16.80 -1.88 -13.92
N ILE A 208 -16.09 -2.06 -12.81
CA ILE A 208 -14.62 -2.12 -12.79
C ILE A 208 -14.05 -3.28 -13.62
N VAL A 209 -14.75 -4.42 -13.69
CA VAL A 209 -14.29 -5.59 -14.45
C VAL A 209 -14.16 -5.29 -15.93
N ALA A 210 -15.18 -4.63 -16.52
CA ALA A 210 -15.17 -4.25 -17.93
C ALA A 210 -14.05 -3.24 -18.23
N LYS A 211 -13.89 -2.24 -17.36
CA LYS A 211 -12.87 -1.20 -17.47
C LYS A 211 -11.45 -1.77 -17.42
N VAL A 212 -11.16 -2.66 -16.46
CA VAL A 212 -9.84 -3.30 -16.31
C VAL A 212 -9.52 -4.22 -17.49
N ARG A 213 -10.52 -4.97 -18.00
CA ARG A 213 -10.34 -5.81 -19.20
C ARG A 213 -9.98 -4.98 -20.44
N ALA A 214 -10.58 -3.81 -20.61
CA ALA A 214 -10.25 -2.89 -21.71
C ALA A 214 -8.78 -2.42 -21.66
N LYS A 215 -8.22 -2.24 -20.45
CA LYS A 215 -6.81 -1.85 -20.23
C LYS A 215 -5.82 -3.01 -20.32
N LYS A 216 -6.29 -4.27 -20.31
CA LYS A 216 -5.47 -5.50 -20.38
C LYS A 216 -4.43 -5.61 -19.25
N PHE A 217 -4.75 -5.14 -18.05
CA PHE A 217 -3.89 -5.30 -16.88
C PHE A 217 -3.80 -6.78 -16.48
N THR A 218 -2.60 -7.34 -16.46
CA THR A 218 -2.36 -8.77 -16.16
C THR A 218 -1.43 -9.01 -14.98
N ARG A 219 -0.72 -7.98 -14.52
CA ARG A 219 0.25 -8.06 -13.42
C ARG A 219 0.56 -6.66 -12.88
N THR A 220 1.29 -6.58 -11.77
CA THR A 220 1.84 -5.33 -11.21
C THR A 220 0.74 -4.27 -11.01
N ALA A 221 -0.42 -4.70 -10.53
CA ALA A 221 -1.54 -3.83 -10.22
C ALA A 221 -2.05 -4.09 -8.81
N LEU A 222 -2.41 -3.01 -8.12
CA LEU A 222 -3.08 -3.03 -6.82
C LEU A 222 -4.55 -2.69 -7.02
N ILE A 223 -5.43 -3.44 -6.34
CA ILE A 223 -6.85 -3.15 -6.29
C ILE A 223 -7.16 -2.54 -4.93
N LEU A 224 -7.65 -1.31 -4.90
CA LEU A 224 -8.18 -0.64 -3.72
C LEU A 224 -9.71 -0.67 -3.77
N VAL A 225 -10.35 -1.06 -2.67
CA VAL A 225 -11.81 -1.12 -2.56
C VAL A 225 -12.24 -0.48 -1.26
N GLY A 226 -13.28 0.34 -1.30
CA GLY A 226 -13.87 0.91 -0.10
C GLY A 226 -14.46 2.30 -0.32
N HIS A 227 -15.42 2.65 0.52
CA HIS A 227 -16.14 3.91 0.44
C HIS A 227 -15.24 5.15 0.62
N VAL A 228 -14.03 5.01 1.20
CA VAL A 228 -13.03 6.09 1.29
C VAL A 228 -12.57 6.60 -0.08
N LEU A 229 -12.73 5.81 -1.14
CA LEU A 229 -12.36 6.21 -2.50
C LEU A 229 -13.43 7.10 -3.16
N GLY A 230 -14.64 7.16 -2.61
CA GLY A 230 -15.74 8.00 -3.10
C GLY A 230 -15.59 9.47 -2.73
N GLU A 231 -16.60 10.26 -3.13
CA GLU A 231 -16.73 11.69 -2.84
C GLU A 231 -17.83 11.96 -1.78
N GLY A 232 -18.18 10.95 -0.98
CA GLY A 232 -19.21 11.06 0.05
C GLY A 232 -18.78 11.96 1.23
N PRO A 233 -19.74 12.38 2.08
CA PRO A 233 -19.45 13.13 3.28
C PRO A 233 -18.65 12.26 4.27
N PHE A 234 -17.79 12.90 5.05
CA PHE A 234 -17.02 12.28 6.11
C PHE A 234 -16.99 13.18 7.35
N LEU A 235 -16.60 12.62 8.49
CA LEU A 235 -16.50 13.37 9.75
C LEU A 235 -15.11 13.99 9.88
N ASP A 236 -15.07 15.23 10.38
CA ASP A 236 -13.80 15.86 10.73
C ASP A 236 -13.08 15.08 11.83
N SER A 237 -11.78 14.96 11.70
CA SER A 237 -10.96 14.39 12.77
C SER A 237 -10.93 15.30 13.99
N TYR A 238 -11.09 14.73 15.18
CA TYR A 238 -10.89 15.47 16.43
C TYR A 238 -9.48 16.03 16.60
N LEU A 239 -8.50 15.53 15.86
CA LEU A 239 -7.11 15.97 15.92
C LEU A 239 -6.95 17.48 15.67
N TYR A 240 -7.71 18.03 14.72
CA TYR A 240 -7.66 19.45 14.36
C TYR A 240 -8.84 20.26 14.87
N ASN A 241 -9.77 19.63 15.60
CA ASN A 241 -10.92 20.32 16.18
C ASN A 241 -10.45 21.38 17.19
N GLU A 242 -10.91 22.63 17.04
CA GLU A 242 -10.50 23.77 17.88
C GLU A 242 -10.91 23.62 19.36
N ASP A 243 -12.01 22.93 19.61
CA ASP A 243 -12.52 22.68 20.96
C ASP A 243 -11.80 21.50 21.67
N GLN A 244 -10.98 20.74 20.93
CA GLN A 244 -10.30 19.57 21.45
C GLN A 244 -8.90 19.93 21.97
N ALA A 245 -8.70 19.78 23.28
CA ALA A 245 -7.37 19.88 23.88
C ALA A 245 -6.60 18.56 23.75
N HIS A 246 -5.30 18.64 23.51
CA HIS A 246 -4.38 17.51 23.56
C HIS A 246 -3.02 17.96 24.13
N VAL A 247 -2.10 17.03 24.33
CA VAL A 247 -0.80 17.26 25.03
C VAL A 247 -0.04 18.50 24.50
N TYR A 248 -0.08 18.76 23.21
CA TYR A 248 0.61 19.90 22.56
C TYR A 248 -0.31 21.10 22.27
N ARG A 249 -1.62 21.00 22.53
CA ARG A 249 -2.61 22.06 22.34
C ARG A 249 -3.54 22.10 23.53
N PRO A 250 -3.13 22.73 24.66
CA PRO A 250 -3.99 22.87 25.83
C PRO A 250 -5.20 23.74 25.51
N LYS A 251 -6.33 23.50 26.18
CA LYS A 251 -7.53 24.36 26.07
C LYS A 251 -7.17 25.80 26.36
N VAL A 252 -7.35 26.68 25.38
CA VAL A 252 -7.35 28.12 25.63
C VAL A 252 -8.59 28.38 26.47
N LYS A 253 -8.43 28.89 27.72
CA LYS A 253 -9.54 29.36 28.50
C LYS A 253 -10.14 30.52 27.73
N SER A 254 -11.27 30.29 27.05
CA SER A 254 -12.03 31.39 26.44
C SER A 254 -12.49 32.27 27.57
N SER A 255 -12.01 33.51 27.63
CA SER A 255 -12.61 34.57 28.42
C SER A 255 -13.99 34.81 27.83
N LYS A 256 -15.02 34.17 28.41
CA LYS A 256 -16.41 34.47 28.11
C LYS A 256 -16.71 35.91 28.54
N THR A 257 -16.50 36.85 27.67
CA THR A 257 -17.29 38.09 27.69
C THR A 257 -18.70 37.71 27.22
N ARG A 258 -19.58 37.45 28.17
CA ARG A 258 -21.01 37.42 27.91
C ARG A 258 -21.40 38.84 27.46
N SER A 259 -21.58 39.06 26.18
CA SER A 259 -22.49 40.13 25.71
C SER A 259 -23.89 39.53 25.75
N ALA A 260 -24.65 39.98 26.74
CA ALA A 260 -26.11 39.86 26.76
C ALA A 260 -26.65 40.74 25.62
N ASP A 261 -27.79 40.32 25.09
CA ASP A 261 -28.71 41.01 24.18
C ASP A 261 -28.60 40.65 22.67
N SER A 262 -29.44 39.68 22.31
CA SER A 262 -30.53 39.90 21.33
C SER A 262 -31.42 38.66 21.18
N PRO A 263 -32.72 38.76 21.38
CA PRO A 263 -33.66 37.68 21.12
C PRO A 263 -34.05 37.71 19.63
N LEU A 264 -33.68 36.70 18.88
CA LEU A 264 -34.25 36.49 17.56
C LEU A 264 -35.61 35.80 17.69
N ALA A 265 -36.65 36.57 17.35
CA ALA A 265 -38.02 36.13 17.24
C ALA A 265 -38.20 35.09 16.15
N HIS A 266 -38.82 33.97 16.48
CA HIS A 266 -39.36 33.00 15.53
C HIS A 266 -40.62 33.57 14.87
N PRO A 267 -40.80 33.51 13.56
CA PRO A 267 -42.08 33.72 12.92
C PRO A 267 -42.92 32.41 13.01
N SER A 268 -44.04 32.50 13.75
CA SER A 268 -45.08 31.49 13.82
C SER A 268 -45.73 31.27 12.43
N GLN A 269 -45.70 30.06 11.93
CA GLN A 269 -46.54 29.64 10.82
C GLN A 269 -47.98 29.47 11.30
N LYS A 270 -48.88 30.32 10.77
CA LYS A 270 -50.33 30.14 10.89
C LYS A 270 -50.77 29.10 9.86
N GLN A 271 -51.35 28.01 10.34
CA GLN A 271 -52.22 27.13 9.58
C GLN A 271 -53.49 27.91 9.19
N THR A 272 -53.85 27.89 7.94
CA THR A 272 -55.17 28.20 7.45
C THR A 272 -55.75 26.97 6.76
N THR A 273 -56.67 26.32 7.44
CA THR A 273 -57.73 25.45 6.88
C THR A 273 -58.76 26.31 6.18
N SER A 274 -59.19 25.94 5.01
CA SER A 274 -60.63 25.87 4.63
C SER A 274 -60.81 25.68 3.11
N HIS A 275 -61.68 24.75 2.90
CA HIS A 275 -62.60 24.41 1.83
C HIS A 275 -62.05 23.70 0.60
#